data_74433dbdf7234f1dc195459c216b760d
#
_entry.id   74433dbdf7234f1dc195459c216b760d
#
_cell.length_a   1.000
_cell.length_b   1.000
_cell.length_c   1.000
_cell.angle_alpha   90.00
_cell.angle_beta   90.00
_cell.angle_gamma   90.00
#
_symmetry.space_group_name_H-M   'P 1'
#
loop_
_entity.id
_entity.type
_entity.pdbx_description
1 polymer ?
#
loop_
_entity_poly.entity_id
_entity_poly.type
_entity_poly.pdbx_seq_one_letter_code
_entity_poly.pdbx_strand_id
1 'polypeptide(L)'
;MTHEIAAANKELVRRFYKEVYVNWNMALADDVLSPQFTSHDWPEDSPNGPKAFRAYYSAIRSALPDARYEVDDLIAEGDKVVVRWRLLGTHKGAFRGIAPTGQPITLKGIAIYRMERGKLMERWVVSDLYGALEESGALSAR
;
A
#
# COMPACT_ATOMS: atom_id res chain seq x y z
N MET A 1 4.05 -10.19 -26.98
CA MET A 1 2.83 -9.48 -26.54
C MET A 1 2.64 -9.59 -25.03
N THR A 2 2.52 -10.79 -24.48
CA THR A 2 2.32 -10.97 -23.03
C THR A 2 3.47 -10.44 -22.19
N HIS A 3 4.71 -10.62 -22.64
CA HIS A 3 5.89 -10.08 -21.93
C HIS A 3 5.90 -8.56 -21.91
N GLU A 4 5.45 -7.94 -22.98
CA GLU A 4 5.40 -6.48 -23.08
C GLU A 4 4.33 -5.90 -22.15
N ILE A 5 3.18 -6.56 -22.05
CA ILE A 5 2.11 -6.15 -21.13
C ILE A 5 2.58 -6.31 -19.69
N ALA A 6 3.17 -7.43 -19.36
CA ALA A 6 3.69 -7.66 -18.00
C ALA A 6 4.77 -6.63 -17.65
N ALA A 7 5.68 -6.33 -18.56
CA ALA A 7 6.72 -5.33 -18.34
C ALA A 7 6.12 -3.93 -18.13
N ALA A 8 5.12 -3.55 -18.92
CA ALA A 8 4.45 -2.26 -18.79
C ALA A 8 3.69 -2.17 -17.45
N ASN A 9 3.01 -3.23 -17.06
CA ASN A 9 2.30 -3.27 -15.77
C ASN A 9 3.28 -3.16 -14.60
N LYS A 10 4.41 -3.83 -14.70
CA LYS A 10 5.47 -3.77 -13.68
C LYS A 10 6.02 -2.35 -13.53
N GLU A 11 6.30 -1.66 -14.64
CA GLU A 11 6.78 -0.29 -14.59
C GLU A 11 5.73 0.67 -14.03
N LEU A 12 4.45 0.45 -14.35
CA LEU A 12 3.37 1.26 -13.80
C LEU A 12 3.28 1.10 -12.29
N VAL A 13 3.38 -0.13 -11.78
CA VAL A 13 3.35 -0.38 -10.34
C VAL A 13 4.59 0.21 -9.64
N ARG A 14 5.77 0.11 -10.26
CA ARG A 14 6.99 0.74 -9.73
C ARG A 14 6.80 2.25 -9.59
N ARG A 15 6.28 2.88 -10.63
CA ARG A 15 5.99 4.30 -10.63
C ARG A 15 4.92 4.67 -9.60
N PHE A 16 3.91 3.83 -9.45
CA PHE A 16 2.84 4.02 -8.47
C PHE A 16 3.40 4.08 -7.05
N TYR A 17 4.29 3.16 -6.68
CA TYR A 17 4.90 3.18 -5.36
C TYR A 17 5.72 4.45 -5.14
N LYS A 18 6.52 4.85 -6.11
CA LYS A 18 7.35 6.04 -6.00
C LYS A 18 6.53 7.32 -5.93
N GLU A 19 5.61 7.49 -6.86
CA GLU A 19 4.89 8.75 -7.00
C GLU A 19 3.69 8.86 -6.05
N VAL A 20 2.99 7.78 -5.80
CA VAL A 20 1.78 7.81 -4.99
C VAL A 20 2.08 7.53 -3.52
N TYR A 21 2.67 6.37 -3.24
CA TYR A 21 2.92 6.01 -1.84
C TYR A 21 3.99 6.87 -1.17
N VAL A 22 5.00 7.28 -1.90
CA VAL A 22 6.10 8.08 -1.34
C VAL A 22 5.84 9.57 -1.52
N ASN A 23 5.58 10.02 -2.76
CA ASN A 23 5.44 11.43 -3.07
C ASN A 23 4.01 11.98 -2.94
N TRP A 24 3.03 11.10 -2.65
CA TRP A 24 1.64 11.48 -2.45
C TRP A 24 1.02 12.17 -3.69
N ASN A 25 1.41 11.72 -4.88
CA ASN A 25 0.86 12.25 -6.13
C ASN A 25 -0.55 11.67 -6.36
N MET A 26 -1.56 12.32 -5.81
CA MET A 26 -2.94 11.85 -5.91
C MET A 26 -3.53 12.02 -7.30
N ALA A 27 -3.01 12.94 -8.10
CA ALA A 27 -3.41 13.06 -9.49
C ALA A 27 -3.07 11.79 -10.27
N LEU A 28 -1.89 11.23 -10.05
CA LEU A 28 -1.52 9.96 -10.66
C LEU A 28 -2.38 8.82 -10.13
N ALA A 29 -2.67 8.81 -8.83
CA ALA A 29 -3.55 7.80 -8.25
C ALA A 29 -4.93 7.81 -8.91
N ASP A 30 -5.51 8.99 -9.10
CA ASP A 30 -6.81 9.14 -9.77
C ASP A 30 -6.77 8.64 -11.22
N ASP A 31 -5.62 8.78 -11.88
CA ASP A 31 -5.44 8.37 -13.27
C ASP A 31 -5.26 6.85 -13.43
N VAL A 32 -4.51 6.22 -12.53
CA VAL A 32 -4.13 4.80 -12.69
C VAL A 32 -4.99 3.83 -11.91
N LEU A 33 -5.72 4.30 -10.89
CA LEU A 33 -6.67 3.43 -10.18
C LEU A 33 -7.99 3.39 -10.92
N SER A 34 -8.52 2.18 -11.14
CA SER A 34 -9.87 2.04 -11.66
C SER A 34 -10.88 2.69 -10.71
N PRO A 35 -11.96 3.29 -11.21
CA PRO A 35 -13.06 3.70 -10.34
C PRO A 35 -13.62 2.59 -9.48
N GLN A 36 -13.46 1.33 -9.90
CA GLN A 36 -13.90 0.15 -9.15
C GLN A 36 -12.77 -0.53 -8.38
N PHE A 37 -11.61 0.11 -8.28
CA PHE A 37 -10.47 -0.49 -7.57
C PHE A 37 -10.88 -0.92 -6.17
N THR A 38 -10.53 -2.15 -5.81
CA THR A 38 -10.79 -2.68 -4.47
C THR A 38 -9.54 -3.38 -3.93
N SER A 39 -9.39 -3.33 -2.63
CA SER A 39 -8.33 -4.05 -1.93
C SER A 39 -8.99 -5.01 -0.93
N HIS A 40 -8.58 -6.26 -0.97
CA HIS A 40 -9.20 -7.30 -0.15
C HIS A 40 -8.82 -7.23 1.32
N ASP A 41 -7.89 -6.35 1.69
CA ASP A 41 -7.54 -6.08 3.09
C ASP A 41 -8.37 -4.95 3.71
N TRP A 42 -9.17 -4.26 2.90
CA TRP A 42 -10.05 -3.20 3.42
C TRP A 42 -11.28 -3.81 4.10
N PRO A 43 -11.89 -3.08 5.05
CA PRO A 43 -13.16 -3.53 5.63
C PRO A 43 -14.21 -3.82 4.55
N GLU A 44 -15.06 -4.81 4.82
CA GLU A 44 -16.03 -5.32 3.86
C GLU A 44 -16.91 -4.24 3.22
N ASP A 45 -17.33 -3.26 4.01
CA ASP A 45 -18.22 -2.20 3.56
C ASP A 45 -17.49 -0.97 3.01
N SER A 46 -16.19 -1.09 2.73
CA SER A 46 -15.43 0.03 2.21
C SER A 46 -15.88 0.41 0.81
N PRO A 47 -15.98 1.70 0.49
CA PRO A 47 -16.19 2.11 -0.89
C PRO A 47 -15.02 1.69 -1.76
N ASN A 48 -15.23 1.69 -3.07
CA ASN A 48 -14.19 1.34 -4.05
C ASN A 48 -13.57 2.60 -4.64
N GLY A 49 -12.45 2.41 -5.34
CA GLY A 49 -11.86 3.42 -6.20
C GLY A 49 -10.86 4.33 -5.51
N PRO A 50 -10.43 5.39 -6.23
CA PRO A 50 -9.41 6.32 -5.73
C PRO A 50 -9.76 7.01 -4.42
N LYS A 51 -11.04 7.29 -4.21
CA LYS A 51 -11.50 7.95 -2.98
C LYS A 51 -11.26 7.07 -1.76
N ALA A 52 -11.59 5.79 -1.86
CA ALA A 52 -11.34 4.82 -0.79
C ALA A 52 -9.84 4.64 -0.53
N PHE A 53 -9.07 4.57 -1.59
CA PHE A 53 -7.62 4.50 -1.53
C PHE A 53 -7.04 5.70 -0.77
N ARG A 54 -7.46 6.91 -1.16
CA ARG A 54 -7.00 8.14 -0.52
C ARG A 54 -7.33 8.16 0.97
N ALA A 55 -8.54 7.78 1.35
CA ALA A 55 -8.96 7.76 2.74
C ALA A 55 -8.11 6.78 3.56
N TYR A 56 -7.87 5.59 3.04
CA TYR A 56 -7.07 4.57 3.71
C TYR A 56 -5.63 5.03 3.93
N TYR A 57 -4.99 5.55 2.87
CA TYR A 57 -3.58 5.95 2.96
C TYR A 57 -3.38 7.29 3.65
N SER A 58 -4.39 8.15 3.70
CA SER A 58 -4.35 9.35 4.54
C SER A 58 -4.25 8.97 6.02
N ALA A 59 -4.97 7.94 6.44
CA ALA A 59 -4.90 7.44 7.82
C ALA A 59 -3.50 6.92 8.15
N ILE A 60 -2.88 6.20 7.22
CA ILE A 60 -1.50 5.72 7.40
C ILE A 60 -0.53 6.89 7.51
N ARG A 61 -0.66 7.90 6.65
CA ARG A 61 0.21 9.07 6.70
C ARG A 61 0.03 9.90 7.97
N SER A 62 -1.17 9.93 8.52
CA SER A 62 -1.40 10.59 9.81
C SER A 62 -0.73 9.84 10.95
N ALA A 63 -0.74 8.53 10.90
CA ALA A 63 -0.09 7.70 11.92
C ALA A 63 1.43 7.71 11.78
N LEU A 64 1.93 7.71 10.55
CA LEU A 64 3.36 7.67 10.21
C LEU A 64 3.67 8.84 9.25
N PRO A 65 3.83 10.08 9.78
CA PRO A 65 4.00 11.25 8.90
C PRO A 65 5.25 11.21 8.04
N ASP A 66 6.27 10.47 8.48
CA ASP A 66 7.52 10.27 7.74
C ASP A 66 7.54 8.95 6.96
N ALA A 67 6.39 8.38 6.70
CA ALA A 67 6.28 7.08 6.03
C ALA A 67 6.96 7.08 4.67
N ARG A 68 7.71 6.02 4.41
CA ARG A 68 8.25 5.78 3.08
C ARG A 68 8.17 4.30 2.77
N TYR A 69 7.82 4.00 1.54
CA TYR A 69 7.74 2.64 1.04
C TYR A 69 8.98 2.30 0.22
N GLU A 70 9.49 1.11 0.43
CA GLU A 70 10.60 0.57 -0.37
C GLU A 70 10.13 -0.73 -1.02
N VAL A 71 10.40 -0.86 -2.31
CA VAL A 71 10.07 -2.05 -3.09
C VAL A 71 11.30 -2.95 -3.14
N ASP A 72 11.19 -4.12 -2.56
CA ASP A 72 12.30 -5.09 -2.51
C ASP A 72 12.29 -6.05 -3.69
N ASP A 73 11.10 -6.47 -4.13
CA ASP A 73 10.91 -7.32 -5.31
C ASP A 73 9.69 -6.88 -6.10
N LEU A 74 9.78 -7.04 -7.40
CA LEU A 74 8.72 -6.68 -8.31
C LEU A 74 8.67 -7.71 -9.44
N ILE A 75 7.63 -8.51 -9.48
CA ILE A 75 7.49 -9.64 -10.41
C ILE A 75 6.16 -9.49 -11.12
N ALA A 76 6.16 -9.66 -12.43
CA ALA A 76 4.93 -9.56 -13.21
C ALA A 76 4.77 -10.75 -14.15
N GLU A 77 3.54 -11.25 -14.20
CA GLU A 77 3.15 -12.31 -15.13
C GLU A 77 1.67 -12.14 -15.48
N GLY A 78 1.35 -12.21 -16.75
CA GLY A 78 -0.01 -12.01 -17.22
C GLY A 78 -0.52 -10.62 -16.81
N ASP A 79 -1.68 -10.58 -16.19
CA ASP A 79 -2.30 -9.33 -15.72
C ASP A 79 -1.97 -8.99 -14.27
N LYS A 80 -1.02 -9.69 -13.65
CA LYS A 80 -0.72 -9.50 -12.23
C LYS A 80 0.70 -9.03 -12.01
N VAL A 81 0.84 -8.19 -10.97
CA VAL A 81 2.15 -7.71 -10.50
C VAL A 81 2.25 -8.02 -9.01
N VAL A 82 3.33 -8.69 -8.64
CA VAL A 82 3.62 -9.01 -7.23
C VAL A 82 4.69 -8.05 -6.73
N VAL A 83 4.42 -7.45 -5.58
CA VAL A 83 5.34 -6.51 -4.94
C VAL A 83 5.66 -7.00 -3.54
N ARG A 84 6.94 -7.18 -3.24
CA ARG A 84 7.40 -7.35 -1.86
C ARG A 84 7.93 -6.00 -1.40
N TRP A 85 7.34 -5.47 -0.33
CA TRP A 85 7.56 -4.08 0.08
C TRP A 85 7.86 -3.98 1.57
N ARG A 86 8.46 -2.86 1.94
CA ARG A 86 8.61 -2.43 3.34
C ARG A 86 8.05 -1.03 3.48
N LEU A 87 7.40 -0.77 4.60
CA LEU A 87 6.96 0.57 4.99
C LEU A 87 7.72 0.94 6.26
N LEU A 88 8.45 2.05 6.22
CA LEU A 88 9.22 2.55 7.36
C LEU A 88 8.66 3.89 7.77
N GLY A 89 8.54 4.10 9.09
CA GLY A 89 8.06 5.38 9.61
C GLY A 89 8.13 5.40 11.12
N THR A 90 7.77 6.55 11.69
CA THR A 90 7.72 6.75 13.14
C THR A 90 6.27 6.86 13.58
N HIS A 91 5.88 6.07 14.56
CA HIS A 91 4.50 5.99 15.06
C HIS A 91 4.16 7.23 15.88
N LYS A 92 3.81 8.33 15.21
CA LYS A 92 3.52 9.62 15.83
C LYS A 92 2.04 9.94 15.98
N GLY A 93 1.18 9.23 15.25
CA GLY A 93 -0.27 9.41 15.32
C GLY A 93 -0.96 8.13 15.68
N ALA A 94 -2.19 8.22 16.19
CA ALA A 94 -2.99 7.04 16.48
C ALA A 94 -3.26 6.22 15.22
N PHE A 95 -3.23 4.90 15.35
CA PHE A 95 -3.46 4.00 14.23
C PHE A 95 -4.46 2.93 14.67
N ARG A 96 -5.63 2.90 14.03
CA ARG A 96 -6.72 1.96 14.35
C ARG A 96 -7.03 1.90 15.85
N GLY A 97 -7.08 3.08 16.49
CA GLY A 97 -7.34 3.18 17.92
C GLY A 97 -6.14 2.90 18.82
N ILE A 98 -4.99 2.59 18.23
CA ILE A 98 -3.76 2.34 19.00
C ILE A 98 -3.03 3.65 19.17
N ALA A 99 -2.75 4.00 20.44
CA ALA A 99 -2.06 5.25 20.77
C ALA A 99 -0.64 5.27 20.20
N PRO A 100 -0.14 6.44 19.79
CA PRO A 100 1.22 6.56 19.24
C PRO A 100 2.28 6.23 20.29
N THR A 101 3.32 5.51 19.84
CA THR A 101 4.43 5.11 20.71
C THR A 101 5.65 6.03 20.57
N GLY A 102 5.72 6.79 19.49
CA GLY A 102 6.93 7.57 19.16
C GLY A 102 8.08 6.72 18.63
N GLN A 103 7.87 5.42 18.47
CA GLN A 103 8.92 4.49 18.06
C GLN A 103 8.95 4.29 16.55
N PRO A 104 10.13 3.96 15.97
CA PRO A 104 10.20 3.56 14.58
C PRO A 104 9.41 2.27 14.37
N ILE A 105 8.71 2.20 13.26
CA ILE A 105 7.97 0.99 12.86
C ILE A 105 8.42 0.61 11.46
N THR A 106 8.66 -0.68 11.25
CA THR A 106 8.90 -1.26 9.94
C THR A 106 7.85 -2.33 9.69
N LEU A 107 7.02 -2.12 8.69
CA LEU A 107 6.08 -3.12 8.20
C LEU A 107 6.67 -3.79 6.98
N LYS A 108 6.46 -5.09 6.86
CA LYS A 108 6.86 -5.86 5.68
C LYS A 108 5.60 -6.51 5.11
N GLY A 109 5.52 -6.55 3.81
CA GLY A 109 4.35 -7.15 3.18
C GLY A 109 4.59 -7.58 1.75
N ILE A 110 3.59 -8.29 1.24
CA ILE A 110 3.53 -8.71 -0.14
C ILE A 110 2.16 -8.34 -0.65
N ALA A 111 2.11 -7.68 -1.80
CA ALA A 111 0.87 -7.32 -2.47
C ALA A 111 0.84 -7.93 -3.86
N ILE A 112 -0.36 -8.30 -4.29
CA ILE A 112 -0.60 -8.71 -5.67
C ILE A 112 -1.61 -7.73 -6.24
N TYR A 113 -1.27 -7.10 -7.35
CA TYR A 113 -2.17 -6.21 -8.10
C TYR A 113 -2.64 -6.91 -9.35
N ARG A 114 -3.94 -6.84 -9.62
CA ARG A 114 -4.47 -7.22 -10.92
C ARG A 114 -4.69 -5.96 -11.73
N MET A 115 -4.18 -5.99 -12.96
CA MET A 115 -4.20 -4.85 -13.87
C MET A 115 -5.13 -5.12 -15.04
N GLU A 116 -5.71 -4.07 -15.57
CA GLU A 116 -6.52 -4.18 -16.77
C GLU A 116 -6.43 -2.87 -17.55
N ARG A 117 -5.97 -2.95 -18.79
CA ARG A 117 -5.84 -1.79 -19.68
C ARG A 117 -5.06 -0.63 -19.06
N GLY A 118 -3.96 -0.93 -18.38
CA GLY A 118 -3.12 0.10 -17.76
C GLY A 118 -3.69 0.69 -16.48
N LYS A 119 -4.67 0.04 -15.86
CA LYS A 119 -5.27 0.48 -14.59
C LYS A 119 -5.16 -0.60 -13.54
N LEU A 120 -5.00 -0.17 -12.29
CA LEU A 120 -5.05 -1.09 -11.15
C LEU A 120 -6.53 -1.34 -10.82
N MET A 121 -6.92 -2.60 -10.87
CA MET A 121 -8.31 -3.02 -10.68
C MET A 121 -8.55 -3.60 -9.29
N GLU A 122 -7.56 -4.33 -8.77
CA GLU A 122 -7.77 -5.15 -7.58
C GLU A 122 -6.44 -5.42 -6.90
N ARG A 123 -6.47 -5.54 -5.58
CA ARG A 123 -5.27 -5.82 -4.81
C ARG A 123 -5.56 -6.82 -3.69
N TRP A 124 -4.64 -7.74 -3.50
CA TRP A 124 -4.54 -8.57 -2.31
C TRP A 124 -3.25 -8.20 -1.61
N VAL A 125 -3.30 -8.03 -0.30
CA VAL A 125 -2.09 -7.67 0.46
C VAL A 125 -2.11 -8.35 1.81
N VAL A 126 -0.95 -8.85 2.21
CA VAL A 126 -0.70 -9.34 3.56
C VAL A 126 0.52 -8.61 4.11
N SER A 127 0.51 -8.32 5.39
CA SER A 127 1.62 -7.66 6.05
C SER A 127 1.78 -8.18 7.46
N ASP A 128 2.93 -7.89 8.05
CA ASP A 128 3.24 -8.26 9.43
C ASP A 128 2.87 -7.14 10.41
N LEU A 129 1.76 -6.46 10.17
CA LEU A 129 1.32 -5.33 10.98
C LEU A 129 1.29 -5.65 12.49
N TYR A 130 0.74 -6.81 12.85
CA TYR A 130 0.65 -7.21 14.25
C TYR A 130 2.04 -7.33 14.89
N GLY A 131 2.96 -8.02 14.22
CA GLY A 131 4.33 -8.18 14.70
C GLY A 131 5.06 -6.86 14.85
N ALA A 132 4.88 -5.96 13.90
CA ALA A 132 5.50 -4.64 13.93
C ALA A 132 4.99 -3.80 15.12
N LEU A 133 3.70 -3.85 15.39
CA LEU A 133 3.11 -3.15 16.53
C LEU A 133 3.59 -3.75 17.85
N GLU A 134 3.72 -5.07 17.93
CA GLU A 134 4.24 -5.74 19.10
C GLU A 134 5.69 -5.35 19.36
N GLU A 135 6.54 -5.37 18.35
CA GLU A 135 7.95 -4.99 18.46
C GLU A 135 8.13 -3.53 18.90
N SER A 136 7.27 -2.64 18.46
CA SER A 136 7.34 -1.23 18.83
C SER A 136 6.86 -0.94 20.25
N GLY A 137 6.27 -1.94 20.92
CA GLY A 137 5.68 -1.77 22.24
C GLY A 137 4.23 -1.32 22.24
N ALA A 138 3.64 -1.08 21.08
CA ALA A 138 2.26 -0.59 21.00
C ALA A 138 1.24 -1.56 21.58
N LEU A 139 1.53 -2.87 21.55
CA LEU A 139 0.66 -3.92 22.05
C LEU A 139 1.17 -4.58 23.32
N SER A 140 2.24 -4.08 23.92
CA SER A 140 2.86 -4.73 25.08
C SER A 140 2.25 -4.35 26.41
N ALA A 141 1.41 -3.34 26.45
CA ALA A 141 0.78 -2.85 27.67
C ALA A 141 -0.46 -3.68 28.04
N ARG A 142 -0.24 -4.86 28.54
CA ARG A 142 -1.33 -5.74 28.97
C ARG A 142 -1.14 -6.19 30.40
#